data_3de0f9683a520b4f8115a18a9fbd842b
#
_entry.id   3de0f9683a520b4f8115a18a9fbd842b
#
_cell.length_a   1.000
_cell.length_b   1.000
_cell.length_c   1.000
_cell.angle_alpha   90.00
_cell.angle_beta   90.00
_cell.angle_gamma   90.00
#
_symmetry.space_group_name_H-M   'P 1'
#
loop_
_entity.id
_entity.type
_entity.pdbx_description
1 polymer ?
#
loop_
_entity_poly.entity_id
_entity_poly.type
_entity_poly.pdbx_seq_one_letter_code
_entity_poly.pdbx_strand_id
1 'polypeptide(L)'
;MTEQDNQMSNDGVSRRSFLGKTSAALVAAAGLPILAAAQSQQTKDLSRDTHTGINEQQLGPRNPGLEAQEPDSVYPPETDAGGQPPFKYPFAMAHRRIESGGWTRQVTVRDFPLSKKMAGVEMRLISGGVRELHWHVGAEWAFMTAGSARITAVDQKGRAFVEDVNEGDLWLFPGGVPHSIQGLGENGCQFLLVFDDGNFNEFETFLLTDWLHHTPKEVLAKNFNVPESTFDNVPPRERFIFATDLPRPLAEEKRQVYAANGPVPDTFAFFTGKMEPTKVTAGGSVKIVDRHNFPITNIAAAIVTVKPGGLRELHWHPNADEWQYYVKGTGRMTVFTAGAHARTMDFHAGDVGYIDQSQPHYIENIGDTDLVFLEVFPTGEYQDISLGEWLAHTPSRLVNEHIGTGEDFLAKISKTEVVITPEK
;
A
#
# COMPACT_ATOMS: atom_id res chain seq x y z
N MET A 1 -33.18 -46.21 42.57
CA MET A 1 -32.97 -45.46 43.81
C MET A 1 -31.50 -44.98 43.75
N THR A 2 -31.14 -43.80 43.60
CA THR A 2 -31.74 -42.43 43.54
C THR A 2 -30.80 -41.58 42.68
N GLU A 3 -31.39 -40.83 41.78
CA GLU A 3 -30.75 -39.74 41.03
C GLU A 3 -30.20 -38.66 41.99
N GLN A 4 -29.07 -38.09 41.67
CA GLN A 4 -28.73 -36.73 42.08
C GLN A 4 -28.16 -35.96 40.89
N ASP A 5 -28.96 -35.02 40.41
CA ASP A 5 -28.68 -33.96 39.49
C ASP A 5 -27.49 -33.09 39.94
N ASN A 6 -26.59 -32.81 39.04
CA ASN A 6 -25.65 -31.69 39.19
C ASN A 6 -25.81 -30.72 38.00
N GLN A 7 -26.70 -29.74 38.19
CA GLN A 7 -26.85 -28.58 37.32
C GLN A 7 -25.61 -27.69 37.40
N MET A 8 -24.83 -27.64 36.35
CA MET A 8 -23.92 -26.54 36.12
C MET A 8 -24.66 -25.40 35.41
N SER A 9 -24.81 -24.32 36.12
CA SER A 9 -25.35 -23.07 35.59
C SER A 9 -24.45 -22.46 34.51
N ASN A 10 -25.01 -22.30 33.33
CA ASN A 10 -24.40 -21.64 32.20
C ASN A 10 -24.72 -20.15 32.33
N ASP A 11 -23.85 -19.36 32.98
CA ASP A 11 -23.94 -17.91 32.99
C ASP A 11 -23.34 -17.34 31.68
N GLY A 12 -24.17 -17.26 30.67
CA GLY A 12 -23.89 -16.55 29.43
C GLY A 12 -23.86 -15.05 29.69
N VAL A 13 -22.68 -14.45 29.68
CA VAL A 13 -22.53 -13.01 29.74
C VAL A 13 -23.03 -12.37 28.43
N SER A 14 -24.22 -11.80 28.52
CA SER A 14 -24.85 -11.05 27.43
C SER A 14 -24.07 -9.78 27.10
N ARG A 15 -23.66 -9.60 25.82
CA ARG A 15 -22.99 -8.40 25.27
C ARG A 15 -23.78 -7.08 25.40
N ARG A 16 -24.96 -7.09 26.03
CA ARG A 16 -25.82 -5.90 26.18
C ARG A 16 -25.68 -5.15 27.50
N SER A 17 -24.92 -5.62 28.47
CA SER A 17 -24.82 -4.98 29.79
C SER A 17 -23.59 -4.05 30.00
N PHE A 18 -22.81 -3.75 28.97
CA PHE A 18 -21.63 -2.88 29.09
C PHE A 18 -21.85 -1.41 28.68
N LEU A 19 -23.08 -1.02 28.38
CA LEU A 19 -23.43 0.38 28.01
C LEU A 19 -24.32 1.06 29.07
N GLY A 20 -23.89 1.00 30.31
CA GLY A 20 -24.64 1.68 31.35
C GLY A 20 -23.81 1.99 32.58
N LYS A 21 -23.33 3.23 32.68
CA LYS A 21 -22.75 3.95 33.81
C LYS A 21 -21.25 4.19 33.75
N THR A 22 -20.83 5.19 32.98
CA THR A 22 -19.76 6.10 33.36
C THR A 22 -20.04 7.51 32.80
N SER A 23 -20.40 8.39 33.69
CA SER A 23 -20.10 9.83 33.81
C SER A 23 -20.03 10.64 32.51
N ALA A 24 -21.14 11.29 32.19
CA ALA A 24 -21.16 12.52 31.41
C ALA A 24 -20.44 13.64 32.19
N ALA A 25 -19.18 13.87 31.91
CA ALA A 25 -18.48 15.15 32.15
C ALA A 25 -17.08 15.07 31.51
N LEU A 26 -16.74 16.06 30.68
CA LEU A 26 -15.44 16.32 30.05
C LEU A 26 -15.09 15.63 28.72
N VAL A 27 -15.92 15.76 27.68
CA VAL A 27 -15.44 15.74 26.27
C VAL A 27 -16.28 16.71 25.40
N ALA A 28 -16.50 17.91 25.85
CA ALA A 28 -17.24 18.92 25.08
C ALA A 28 -16.41 20.08 24.54
N ALA A 29 -15.07 20.03 24.60
CA ALA A 29 -14.26 21.18 24.24
C ALA A 29 -13.18 20.97 23.15
N ALA A 30 -12.96 19.73 22.67
CA ALA A 30 -11.89 19.48 21.70
C ALA A 30 -12.38 19.07 20.28
N GLY A 31 -13.66 18.81 20.08
CA GLY A 31 -14.19 18.33 18.80
C GLY A 31 -14.76 19.42 17.86
N LEU A 32 -15.07 20.59 18.36
CA LEU A 32 -15.72 21.64 17.60
C LEU A 32 -14.87 22.36 16.55
N PRO A 33 -13.54 22.56 16.71
CA PRO A 33 -12.77 23.24 15.67
C PRO A 33 -12.48 22.36 14.44
N ILE A 34 -12.42 21.04 14.57
CA ILE A 34 -12.12 20.15 13.44
C ILE A 34 -13.34 20.01 12.51
N LEU A 35 -14.54 19.90 13.08
CA LEU A 35 -15.79 19.86 12.30
C LEU A 35 -16.07 21.21 11.62
N ALA A 36 -15.77 22.32 12.28
CA ALA A 36 -15.95 23.65 11.69
C ALA A 36 -14.92 23.94 10.59
N ALA A 37 -13.68 23.42 10.72
CA ALA A 37 -12.66 23.55 9.68
C ALA A 37 -12.99 22.69 8.44
N ALA A 38 -13.46 21.45 8.63
CA ALA A 38 -13.93 20.59 7.54
C ALA A 38 -15.16 21.20 6.82
N GLN A 39 -16.11 21.76 7.57
CA GLN A 39 -17.25 22.45 6.97
C GLN A 39 -16.86 23.75 6.25
N SER A 40 -15.84 24.47 6.71
CA SER A 40 -15.40 25.68 6.03
C SER A 40 -14.58 25.44 4.75
N GLN A 41 -13.87 24.31 4.68
CA GLN A 41 -13.21 23.87 3.45
C GLN A 41 -14.22 23.33 2.43
N GLN A 42 -15.20 22.56 2.86
CA GLN A 42 -16.27 22.08 2.02
C GLN A 42 -17.05 23.21 1.35
N THR A 43 -17.37 24.28 2.09
CA THR A 43 -18.03 25.47 1.51
C THR A 43 -17.16 26.27 0.52
N LYS A 44 -15.83 26.18 0.62
CA LYS A 44 -14.93 26.83 -0.36
C LYS A 44 -14.84 26.04 -1.67
N ASP A 45 -14.85 24.72 -1.62
CA ASP A 45 -14.83 23.86 -2.81
C ASP A 45 -16.17 23.89 -3.57
N LEU A 46 -17.29 23.90 -2.86
CA LEU A 46 -18.63 24.02 -3.44
C LEU A 46 -18.81 25.34 -4.24
N SER A 47 -18.02 26.37 -3.96
CA SER A 47 -18.06 27.63 -4.70
C SER A 47 -17.40 27.57 -6.09
N ARG A 48 -16.70 26.47 -6.41
CA ARG A 48 -16.12 26.24 -7.75
C ARG A 48 -17.05 25.45 -8.67
N ASP A 49 -18.09 24.85 -8.13
CA ASP A 49 -19.01 24.05 -8.93
C ASP A 49 -20.16 24.93 -9.45
N THR A 50 -20.32 24.94 -10.77
CA THR A 50 -21.34 25.72 -11.48
C THR A 50 -22.74 25.09 -11.41
N HIS A 51 -22.92 23.96 -10.75
CA HIS A 51 -24.23 23.35 -10.52
C HIS A 51 -25.08 24.17 -9.54
N THR A 52 -25.32 25.42 -9.93
CA THR A 52 -26.15 26.35 -9.19
C THR A 52 -27.61 25.93 -9.25
N GLY A 53 -28.11 25.33 -8.19
CA GLY A 53 -29.53 24.99 -8.09
C GLY A 53 -29.86 23.83 -7.19
N ILE A 54 -28.88 23.01 -6.79
CA ILE A 54 -29.08 21.95 -5.83
C ILE A 54 -28.89 22.51 -4.42
N ASN A 55 -29.97 22.57 -3.66
CA ASN A 55 -29.92 22.94 -2.25
C ASN A 55 -29.51 21.71 -1.45
N GLU A 56 -28.51 21.80 -0.55
CA GLU A 56 -28.09 20.72 0.34
C GLU A 56 -29.24 20.06 1.10
N GLN A 57 -30.28 20.82 1.45
CA GLN A 57 -31.48 20.30 2.11
C GLN A 57 -32.29 19.33 1.23
N GLN A 58 -32.06 19.30 -0.06
CA GLN A 58 -32.75 18.43 -1.03
C GLN A 58 -32.05 17.09 -1.26
N LEU A 59 -30.85 16.91 -0.73
CA LEU A 59 -30.02 15.71 -0.97
C LEU A 59 -30.42 14.51 -0.08
N GLY A 60 -31.40 14.66 0.83
CA GLY A 60 -31.88 13.57 1.72
C GLY A 60 -30.87 13.19 2.81
N PRO A 61 -30.97 11.98 3.38
CA PRO A 61 -30.01 11.49 4.37
C PRO A 61 -28.60 11.42 3.78
N ARG A 62 -27.59 11.94 4.50
CA ARG A 62 -26.20 12.08 4.06
C ARG A 62 -25.24 11.42 5.05
N ASN A 63 -24.05 11.03 4.56
CA ASN A 63 -22.92 10.65 5.36
C ASN A 63 -21.76 11.65 5.17
N PRO A 64 -21.73 12.77 5.94
CA PRO A 64 -20.76 13.84 5.71
C PRO A 64 -19.28 13.40 5.81
N GLY A 65 -19.00 12.36 6.60
CA GLY A 65 -17.63 11.83 6.74
C GLY A 65 -17.12 11.12 5.48
N LEU A 66 -17.99 10.44 4.74
CA LEU A 66 -17.63 9.83 3.45
C LEU A 66 -17.68 10.88 2.32
N GLU A 67 -18.71 11.72 2.30
CA GLU A 67 -18.85 12.77 1.28
C GLU A 67 -17.66 13.75 1.28
N ALA A 68 -17.09 14.03 2.46
CA ALA A 68 -15.89 14.86 2.57
C ALA A 68 -14.65 14.25 1.90
N GLN A 69 -14.63 12.93 1.71
CA GLN A 69 -13.53 12.20 1.06
C GLN A 69 -13.85 11.87 -0.41
N GLU A 70 -15.08 12.08 -0.82
CA GLU A 70 -15.57 11.82 -2.17
C GLU A 70 -16.39 13.00 -2.66
N PRO A 71 -15.75 14.14 -3.00
CA PRO A 71 -16.44 15.37 -3.37
C PRO A 71 -17.44 15.17 -4.53
N ASP A 72 -17.10 14.31 -5.49
CA ASP A 72 -17.98 14.01 -6.63
C ASP A 72 -19.20 13.17 -6.27
N SER A 73 -19.25 12.56 -5.11
CA SER A 73 -20.44 11.80 -4.67
C SER A 73 -21.67 12.72 -4.47
N VAL A 74 -21.41 13.99 -4.22
CA VAL A 74 -22.45 15.00 -3.99
C VAL A 74 -22.58 15.98 -5.16
N TYR A 75 -21.45 16.38 -5.72
CA TYR A 75 -21.35 17.38 -6.80
C TYR A 75 -20.42 16.86 -7.91
N PRO A 76 -20.87 15.89 -8.73
CA PRO A 76 -20.08 15.40 -9.83
C PRO A 76 -19.79 16.52 -10.84
N PRO A 77 -18.61 16.56 -11.46
CA PRO A 77 -18.32 17.53 -12.51
C PRO A 77 -19.28 17.38 -13.71
N GLU A 78 -19.59 18.46 -14.38
CA GLU A 78 -20.50 18.45 -15.56
C GLU A 78 -20.01 17.51 -16.68
N THR A 79 -18.74 17.24 -16.72
CA THR A 79 -18.10 16.32 -17.67
C THR A 79 -18.24 14.85 -17.29
N ASP A 80 -18.75 14.53 -16.09
CA ASP A 80 -18.88 13.17 -15.60
C ASP A 80 -20.20 12.53 -16.07
N ALA A 81 -20.09 11.47 -16.86
CA ALA A 81 -21.22 10.63 -17.26
C ALA A 81 -21.54 9.52 -16.23
N GLY A 82 -20.88 9.49 -15.06
CA GLY A 82 -21.17 8.59 -13.94
C GLY A 82 -20.66 7.15 -14.09
N GLY A 83 -19.73 6.90 -15.00
CA GLY A 83 -19.24 5.55 -15.31
C GLY A 83 -17.98 5.11 -14.57
N GLN A 84 -17.20 6.05 -13.99
CA GLN A 84 -15.97 5.71 -13.28
C GLN A 84 -16.29 5.15 -11.89
N PRO A 85 -15.96 3.87 -11.59
CA PRO A 85 -16.18 3.31 -10.25
C PRO A 85 -15.25 3.96 -9.21
N PRO A 86 -15.54 3.80 -7.89
CA PRO A 86 -14.60 4.20 -6.85
C PRO A 86 -13.25 3.54 -7.06
N PHE A 87 -12.18 4.34 -7.11
CA PHE A 87 -10.82 3.86 -7.35
C PHE A 87 -9.91 4.00 -6.10
N LYS A 88 -10.55 4.11 -4.92
CA LYS A 88 -9.90 4.13 -3.60
C LYS A 88 -10.43 3.03 -2.69
N TYR A 89 -9.54 2.45 -1.88
CA TYR A 89 -9.91 1.55 -0.79
C TYR A 89 -8.99 1.76 0.43
N PRO A 90 -9.52 2.13 1.61
CA PRO A 90 -8.69 2.34 2.80
C PRO A 90 -8.35 1.00 3.49
N PHE A 91 -7.08 0.78 3.80
CA PHE A 91 -6.66 -0.37 4.60
C PHE A 91 -7.35 -0.44 5.98
N ALA A 92 -7.84 0.70 6.48
CA ALA A 92 -8.61 0.76 7.72
C ALA A 92 -9.87 -0.10 7.69
N MET A 93 -10.43 -0.38 6.52
CA MET A 93 -11.61 -1.25 6.34
C MET A 93 -11.24 -2.74 6.22
N ALA A 94 -9.97 -3.06 5.98
CA ALA A 94 -9.54 -4.44 5.82
C ALA A 94 -9.53 -5.20 7.15
N HIS A 95 -9.90 -6.48 7.11
CA HIS A 95 -9.82 -7.36 8.28
C HIS A 95 -8.38 -7.50 8.77
N ARG A 96 -8.16 -7.32 10.07
CA ARG A 96 -6.85 -7.46 10.71
C ARG A 96 -6.74 -8.81 11.41
N ARG A 97 -5.83 -9.68 10.95
CA ARG A 97 -5.42 -10.87 11.66
C ARG A 97 -4.33 -10.51 12.67
N ILE A 98 -4.58 -10.80 13.95
CA ILE A 98 -3.67 -10.48 15.06
C ILE A 98 -3.09 -11.78 15.61
N GLU A 99 -1.76 -11.83 15.71
CA GLU A 99 -0.98 -12.97 16.20
C GLU A 99 0.00 -12.51 17.30
N SER A 100 0.69 -13.46 17.94
CA SER A 100 1.59 -13.15 19.07
C SER A 100 2.81 -12.30 18.67
N GLY A 101 3.25 -12.35 17.42
CA GLY A 101 4.40 -11.60 16.90
C GLY A 101 4.04 -10.33 16.16
N GLY A 102 2.75 -10.01 16.00
CA GLY A 102 2.32 -8.84 15.24
C GLY A 102 0.92 -8.98 14.64
N TRP A 103 0.68 -8.29 13.54
CA TRP A 103 -0.59 -8.37 12.80
C TRP A 103 -0.38 -8.13 11.30
N THR A 104 -1.35 -8.58 10.52
CA THR A 104 -1.44 -8.33 9.07
C THR A 104 -2.86 -8.03 8.65
N ARG A 105 -3.01 -7.30 7.54
CA ARG A 105 -4.27 -7.07 6.83
C ARG A 105 -4.01 -6.92 5.35
N GLN A 106 -4.94 -7.32 4.51
CA GLN A 106 -4.78 -7.31 3.06
C GLN A 106 -5.90 -6.57 2.36
N VAL A 107 -5.57 -6.01 1.19
CA VAL A 107 -6.51 -5.45 0.21
C VAL A 107 -6.27 -6.14 -1.11
N THR A 108 -7.24 -6.92 -1.55
CA THR A 108 -7.17 -7.76 -2.75
C THR A 108 -8.32 -7.41 -3.69
N VAL A 109 -8.41 -8.05 -4.84
CA VAL A 109 -9.54 -7.88 -5.77
C VAL A 109 -10.90 -8.20 -5.12
N ARG A 110 -10.93 -8.97 -4.02
CA ARG A 110 -12.17 -9.28 -3.26
C ARG A 110 -12.69 -8.06 -2.51
N ASP A 111 -11.78 -7.24 -1.97
CA ASP A 111 -12.11 -6.03 -1.22
C ASP A 111 -12.22 -4.82 -2.16
N PHE A 112 -11.37 -4.77 -3.16
CA PHE A 112 -11.21 -3.69 -4.11
C PHE A 112 -11.24 -4.23 -5.56
N PRO A 113 -12.42 -4.39 -6.18
CA PRO A 113 -12.60 -5.07 -7.46
C PRO A 113 -11.85 -4.48 -8.66
N LEU A 114 -11.39 -3.23 -8.57
CA LEU A 114 -10.53 -2.62 -9.59
C LEU A 114 -9.11 -3.20 -9.56
N SER A 115 -8.59 -3.59 -8.39
CA SER A 115 -7.21 -4.04 -8.19
C SER A 115 -6.98 -5.45 -8.71
N LYS A 116 -7.13 -5.65 -10.03
CA LYS A 116 -7.11 -6.97 -10.68
C LYS A 116 -5.72 -7.57 -10.81
N LYS A 117 -4.70 -6.73 -10.99
CA LYS A 117 -3.33 -7.15 -11.27
C LYS A 117 -2.41 -7.07 -10.06
N MET A 118 -2.86 -6.41 -8.99
CA MET A 118 -2.04 -6.22 -7.79
C MET A 118 -2.87 -6.37 -6.52
N ALA A 119 -2.24 -6.84 -5.46
CA ALA A 119 -2.81 -6.87 -4.12
C ALA A 119 -1.81 -6.26 -3.13
N GLY A 120 -2.33 -5.62 -2.08
CA GLY A 120 -1.52 -5.03 -1.02
C GLY A 120 -1.72 -5.72 0.32
N VAL A 121 -0.66 -5.81 1.12
CA VAL A 121 -0.69 -6.31 2.50
C VAL A 121 0.05 -5.32 3.39
N GLU A 122 -0.59 -4.86 4.45
CA GLU A 122 0.11 -4.20 5.55
C GLU A 122 0.46 -5.22 6.63
N MET A 123 1.69 -5.18 7.10
CA MET A 123 2.16 -6.04 8.18
C MET A 123 2.92 -5.23 9.23
N ARG A 124 2.67 -5.56 10.49
CA ARG A 124 3.44 -5.07 11.62
C ARG A 124 3.99 -6.25 12.42
N LEU A 125 5.28 -6.21 12.68
CA LEU A 125 5.95 -7.15 13.57
C LEU A 125 6.46 -6.39 14.81
N ILE A 126 6.24 -6.97 15.99
CA ILE A 126 6.83 -6.44 17.22
C ILE A 126 8.35 -6.71 17.23
N SER A 127 9.06 -6.21 18.23
CA SER A 127 10.46 -6.57 18.49
C SER A 127 10.60 -8.09 18.61
N GLY A 128 11.40 -8.73 17.76
CA GLY A 128 11.53 -10.19 17.67
C GLY A 128 10.33 -10.91 17.04
N GLY A 129 9.29 -10.21 16.60
CA GLY A 129 8.19 -10.81 15.83
C GLY A 129 8.68 -11.34 14.49
N VAL A 130 8.25 -12.52 14.09
CA VAL A 130 8.66 -13.20 12.86
C VAL A 130 7.44 -13.52 12.00
N ARG A 131 7.46 -13.06 10.74
CA ARG A 131 6.68 -13.70 9.67
C ARG A 131 7.37 -15.00 9.34
N GLU A 132 6.68 -16.10 9.55
CA GLU A 132 7.19 -17.46 9.42
C GLU A 132 7.93 -17.69 8.10
N LEU A 133 8.89 -18.61 8.08
CA LEU A 133 9.49 -19.15 6.84
C LEU A 133 8.40 -19.65 5.90
N HIS A 134 8.28 -19.02 4.74
CA HIS A 134 7.21 -19.27 3.80
C HIS A 134 7.63 -18.93 2.36
N TRP A 135 6.77 -19.26 1.41
CA TRP A 135 6.87 -18.84 0.00
C TRP A 135 5.47 -18.73 -0.62
N HIS A 136 5.40 -18.11 -1.75
CA HIS A 136 4.19 -17.94 -2.56
C HIS A 136 4.53 -17.90 -4.05
N VAL A 137 3.51 -18.02 -4.91
CA VAL A 137 3.69 -18.11 -6.38
C VAL A 137 4.09 -16.76 -6.96
N GLY A 138 3.44 -15.68 -6.57
CA GLY A 138 3.72 -14.32 -7.04
C GLY A 138 5.03 -13.74 -6.48
N ALA A 139 5.54 -12.69 -7.11
CA ALA A 139 6.62 -11.90 -6.56
C ALA A 139 6.10 -11.02 -5.40
N GLU A 140 6.92 -10.84 -4.37
CA GLU A 140 6.67 -9.94 -3.25
C GLU A 140 7.57 -8.72 -3.38
N TRP A 141 6.98 -7.57 -3.63
CA TRP A 141 7.64 -6.28 -3.49
C TRP A 141 7.25 -5.67 -2.13
N ALA A 142 8.18 -5.01 -1.46
CA ALA A 142 7.90 -4.47 -0.13
C ALA A 142 8.54 -3.10 0.10
N PHE A 143 7.92 -2.29 0.97
CA PHE A 143 8.40 -0.99 1.40
C PHE A 143 8.27 -0.84 2.92
N MET A 144 9.38 -0.48 3.58
CA MET A 144 9.41 -0.23 5.02
C MET A 144 8.77 1.11 5.36
N THR A 145 7.62 1.08 6.01
CA THR A 145 6.92 2.30 6.45
C THR A 145 7.35 2.78 7.83
N ALA A 146 7.92 1.91 8.68
CA ALA A 146 8.45 2.29 10.00
C ALA A 146 9.38 1.21 10.56
N GLY A 147 10.39 1.63 11.32
CA GLY A 147 11.29 0.75 12.06
C GLY A 147 12.29 0.02 11.18
N SER A 148 12.67 -1.19 11.60
CA SER A 148 13.66 -2.02 10.87
C SER A 148 13.32 -3.51 10.96
N ALA A 149 13.71 -4.27 9.92
CA ALA A 149 13.49 -5.70 9.85
C ALA A 149 14.73 -6.41 9.31
N ARG A 150 14.95 -7.65 9.77
CA ARG A 150 15.83 -8.62 9.11
C ARG A 150 15.04 -9.44 8.13
N ILE A 151 15.49 -9.46 6.89
CA ILE A 151 14.93 -10.27 5.82
C ILE A 151 15.91 -11.39 5.45
N THR A 152 15.38 -12.60 5.22
CA THR A 152 16.16 -13.77 4.82
C THR A 152 15.53 -14.45 3.63
N ALA A 153 16.33 -14.98 2.71
CA ALA A 153 15.86 -15.77 1.59
C ALA A 153 16.91 -16.78 1.14
N VAL A 154 16.48 -17.78 0.35
CA VAL A 154 17.36 -18.78 -0.25
C VAL A 154 16.96 -18.99 -1.71
N ASP A 155 17.91 -18.94 -2.63
CA ASP A 155 17.64 -19.21 -4.04
C ASP A 155 17.69 -20.71 -4.39
N GLN A 156 17.32 -21.03 -5.63
CA GLN A 156 17.28 -22.42 -6.14
C GLN A 156 18.64 -23.14 -6.20
N LYS A 157 19.74 -22.43 -5.95
CA LYS A 157 21.10 -23.00 -5.84
C LYS A 157 21.56 -23.15 -4.39
N GLY A 158 20.65 -22.88 -3.44
CA GLY A 158 20.95 -22.92 -2.01
C GLY A 158 21.84 -21.76 -1.55
N ARG A 159 21.95 -20.66 -2.32
CA ARG A 159 22.66 -19.47 -1.91
C ARG A 159 21.75 -18.62 -1.05
N ALA A 160 22.29 -18.09 0.04
CA ALA A 160 21.50 -17.36 1.02
C ALA A 160 21.52 -15.85 0.79
N PHE A 161 20.48 -15.20 1.27
CA PHE A 161 20.37 -13.76 1.41
C PHE A 161 19.94 -13.42 2.83
N VAL A 162 20.67 -12.54 3.49
CA VAL A 162 20.30 -12.00 4.82
C VAL A 162 20.70 -10.54 4.85
N GLU A 163 19.75 -9.65 5.15
CA GLU A 163 20.02 -8.21 5.24
C GLU A 163 19.08 -7.54 6.24
N ASP A 164 19.53 -6.40 6.79
CA ASP A 164 18.70 -5.51 7.58
C ASP A 164 18.21 -4.36 6.70
N VAL A 165 16.90 -4.11 6.71
CA VAL A 165 16.24 -3.02 6.00
C VAL A 165 15.58 -2.07 7.01
N ASN A 166 15.57 -0.78 6.67
CA ASN A 166 15.09 0.28 7.55
C ASN A 166 13.97 1.07 6.90
N GLU A 167 13.32 1.95 7.65
CA GLU A 167 12.30 2.86 7.13
C GLU A 167 12.74 3.52 5.82
N GLY A 168 11.89 3.44 4.80
CA GLY A 168 12.13 3.92 3.46
C GLY A 168 12.81 2.93 2.53
N ASP A 169 13.48 1.88 3.03
CA ASP A 169 14.07 0.84 2.18
C ASP A 169 13.00 -0.09 1.61
N LEU A 170 13.36 -0.77 0.53
CA LEU A 170 12.48 -1.76 -0.11
C LEU A 170 13.23 -3.07 -0.40
N TRP A 171 12.45 -4.13 -0.65
CA TRP A 171 12.98 -5.41 -1.12
C TRP A 171 12.04 -6.05 -2.14
N LEU A 172 12.57 -7.04 -2.85
CA LEU A 172 11.81 -7.89 -3.72
C LEU A 172 12.23 -9.35 -3.54
N PHE A 173 11.26 -10.22 -3.28
CA PHE A 173 11.44 -11.67 -3.36
C PHE A 173 10.78 -12.18 -4.63
N PRO A 174 11.54 -12.78 -5.56
CA PRO A 174 10.97 -13.44 -6.73
C PRO A 174 10.01 -14.56 -6.33
N GLY A 175 8.99 -14.81 -7.15
CA GLY A 175 8.03 -15.87 -6.91
C GLY A 175 8.68 -17.23 -6.65
N GLY A 176 8.19 -17.97 -5.66
CA GLY A 176 8.70 -19.28 -5.26
C GLY A 176 9.96 -19.25 -4.38
N VAL A 177 10.55 -18.11 -4.12
CA VAL A 177 11.74 -17.98 -3.25
C VAL A 177 11.30 -18.07 -1.77
N PRO A 178 11.78 -19.07 -1.00
CA PRO A 178 11.47 -19.16 0.42
C PRO A 178 12.18 -18.04 1.20
N HIS A 179 11.43 -17.41 2.10
CA HIS A 179 11.90 -16.24 2.85
C HIS A 179 11.26 -16.10 4.23
N SER A 180 11.76 -15.17 5.02
CA SER A 180 11.18 -14.74 6.29
C SER A 180 11.52 -13.29 6.59
N ILE A 181 10.72 -12.68 7.46
CA ILE A 181 10.89 -11.30 7.90
C ILE A 181 10.82 -11.27 9.43
N GLN A 182 11.78 -10.63 10.09
CA GLN A 182 11.80 -10.50 11.55
C GLN A 182 11.92 -9.02 11.95
N GLY A 183 11.02 -8.55 12.80
CA GLY A 183 11.06 -7.22 13.37
C GLY A 183 12.27 -7.01 14.27
N LEU A 184 13.00 -5.92 14.02
CA LEU A 184 14.18 -5.52 14.78
C LEU A 184 13.87 -4.31 15.69
N GLY A 185 14.86 -3.96 16.52
CA GLY A 185 14.78 -2.78 17.38
C GLY A 185 13.71 -2.88 18.46
N GLU A 186 13.60 -1.87 19.29
CA GLU A 186 12.71 -1.83 20.44
C GLU A 186 11.23 -1.81 20.04
N ASN A 187 10.91 -1.13 18.94
CA ASN A 187 9.53 -0.94 18.48
C ASN A 187 9.12 -1.91 17.35
N GLY A 188 10.01 -2.82 16.91
CA GLY A 188 9.75 -3.67 15.76
C GLY A 188 9.68 -2.90 14.44
N CYS A 189 8.79 -3.31 13.53
CA CYS A 189 8.67 -2.70 12.21
C CYS A 189 7.23 -2.74 11.67
N GLN A 190 6.96 -1.87 10.71
CA GLN A 190 5.77 -1.91 9.88
C GLN A 190 6.18 -1.75 8.41
N PHE A 191 5.53 -2.48 7.54
CA PHE A 191 5.83 -2.46 6.10
C PHE A 191 4.59 -2.77 5.27
N LEU A 192 4.66 -2.33 4.03
CA LEU A 192 3.73 -2.63 2.97
C LEU A 192 4.33 -3.73 2.10
N LEU A 193 3.54 -4.73 1.73
CA LEU A 193 3.83 -5.70 0.69
C LEU A 193 2.91 -5.46 -0.49
N VAL A 194 3.42 -5.61 -1.70
CA VAL A 194 2.64 -5.55 -2.93
C VAL A 194 2.98 -6.76 -3.80
N PHE A 195 1.94 -7.46 -4.26
CA PHE A 195 2.04 -8.65 -5.08
C PHE A 195 1.53 -8.38 -6.49
N ASP A 196 2.13 -9.00 -7.48
CA ASP A 196 1.78 -8.89 -8.91
C ASP A 196 0.58 -9.78 -9.33
N ASP A 197 -0.32 -10.03 -8.38
CA ASP A 197 -1.59 -10.75 -8.58
C ASP A 197 -2.68 -10.16 -7.68
N GLY A 198 -3.74 -9.63 -8.25
CA GLY A 198 -4.89 -9.10 -7.50
C GLY A 198 -5.66 -10.14 -6.69
N ASN A 199 -5.53 -11.44 -7.02
CA ASN A 199 -6.12 -12.55 -6.27
C ASN A 199 -5.23 -13.09 -5.16
N PHE A 200 -4.04 -12.52 -4.96
CA PHE A 200 -3.15 -12.94 -3.87
C PHE A 200 -3.91 -13.05 -2.55
N ASN A 201 -3.60 -14.07 -1.76
CA ASN A 201 -4.18 -14.26 -0.44
C ASN A 201 -3.08 -14.57 0.57
N GLU A 202 -2.78 -13.60 1.44
CA GLU A 202 -1.78 -13.71 2.51
C GLU A 202 -2.05 -14.87 3.46
N PHE A 203 -3.29 -15.32 3.57
CA PHE A 203 -3.69 -16.43 4.46
C PHE A 203 -3.58 -17.82 3.82
N GLU A 204 -3.19 -17.89 2.54
CA GLU A 204 -3.05 -19.12 1.75
C GLU A 204 -1.60 -19.29 1.23
N THR A 205 -0.61 -18.71 1.91
CA THR A 205 0.81 -18.88 1.59
C THR A 205 1.32 -20.26 2.04
N PHE A 206 2.38 -20.76 1.40
CA PHE A 206 3.00 -22.06 1.78
C PHE A 206 3.90 -21.84 3.01
N LEU A 207 3.49 -22.34 4.16
CA LEU A 207 4.17 -22.19 5.43
C LEU A 207 5.02 -23.42 5.78
N LEU A 208 6.19 -23.19 6.35
CA LEU A 208 7.11 -24.27 6.73
C LEU A 208 6.49 -25.22 7.74
N THR A 209 5.87 -24.69 8.82
CA THR A 209 5.30 -25.53 9.88
C THR A 209 4.12 -26.34 9.38
N ASP A 210 3.29 -25.77 8.50
CA ASP A 210 2.17 -26.47 7.88
C ASP A 210 2.64 -27.62 6.99
N TRP A 211 3.66 -27.36 6.16
CA TRP A 211 4.23 -28.39 5.30
C TRP A 211 4.81 -29.56 6.12
N LEU A 212 5.61 -29.24 7.15
CA LEU A 212 6.18 -30.28 8.02
C LEU A 212 5.11 -31.08 8.77
N HIS A 213 4.07 -30.37 9.25
CA HIS A 213 2.97 -31.06 9.99
C HIS A 213 2.15 -32.01 9.11
N HIS A 214 1.96 -31.64 7.82
CA HIS A 214 1.21 -32.49 6.86
C HIS A 214 2.09 -33.51 6.11
N THR A 215 3.38 -33.58 6.43
CA THR A 215 4.29 -34.58 5.87
C THR A 215 4.46 -35.72 6.86
N PRO A 216 4.28 -37.03 6.47
CA PRO A 216 4.51 -38.17 7.35
C PRO A 216 5.92 -38.14 7.98
N LYS A 217 6.01 -38.41 9.30
CA LYS A 217 7.29 -38.30 10.02
C LYS A 217 8.36 -39.24 9.47
N GLU A 218 8.00 -40.43 9.01
CA GLU A 218 8.90 -41.40 8.39
C GLU A 218 9.49 -40.85 7.07
N VAL A 219 8.74 -40.02 6.34
CA VAL A 219 9.23 -39.35 5.13
C VAL A 219 10.23 -38.24 5.49
N LEU A 220 9.91 -37.43 6.50
CA LEU A 220 10.83 -36.40 7.01
C LEU A 220 12.12 -37.02 7.55
N ALA A 221 12.00 -38.09 8.38
CA ALA A 221 13.12 -38.81 8.93
C ALA A 221 14.05 -39.35 7.83
N LYS A 222 13.46 -39.95 6.80
CA LYS A 222 14.19 -40.45 5.64
C LYS A 222 14.88 -39.33 4.85
N ASN A 223 14.18 -38.23 4.61
CA ASN A 223 14.70 -37.07 3.85
C ASN A 223 15.91 -36.44 4.54
N PHE A 224 15.85 -36.30 5.87
CA PHE A 224 16.90 -35.62 6.64
C PHE A 224 17.92 -36.61 7.26
N ASN A 225 17.71 -37.91 7.12
CA ASN A 225 18.52 -38.97 7.72
C ASN A 225 18.64 -38.84 9.27
N VAL A 226 17.50 -38.66 9.93
CA VAL A 226 17.37 -38.49 11.38
C VAL A 226 16.24 -39.39 11.93
N PRO A 227 16.18 -39.67 13.26
CA PRO A 227 15.06 -40.38 13.85
C PRO A 227 13.73 -39.61 13.68
N GLU A 228 12.61 -40.35 13.56
CA GLU A 228 11.26 -39.76 13.47
C GLU A 228 10.94 -38.85 14.67
N SER A 229 11.43 -39.20 15.88
CA SER A 229 11.25 -38.42 17.10
C SER A 229 11.82 -37.01 17.03
N THR A 230 12.70 -36.72 16.06
CA THR A 230 13.21 -35.36 15.79
C THR A 230 12.07 -34.38 15.46
N PHE A 231 10.96 -34.89 14.90
CA PHE A 231 9.80 -34.09 14.48
C PHE A 231 8.63 -34.12 15.48
N ASP A 232 8.84 -34.63 16.71
CA ASP A 232 7.76 -34.72 17.72
C ASP A 232 7.25 -33.33 18.16
N ASN A 233 8.10 -32.32 18.10
CA ASN A 233 7.80 -30.96 18.51
C ASN A 233 7.45 -30.02 17.35
N VAL A 234 7.23 -30.52 16.12
CA VAL A 234 6.70 -29.71 15.04
C VAL A 234 5.32 -29.17 15.44
N PRO A 235 5.08 -27.85 15.35
CA PRO A 235 3.80 -27.28 15.75
C PRO A 235 2.63 -27.95 15.02
N PRO A 236 1.51 -28.22 15.70
CA PRO A 236 0.33 -28.85 15.09
C PRO A 236 -0.51 -27.86 14.25
N ARG A 237 -0.10 -26.59 14.19
CA ARG A 237 -0.72 -25.50 13.42
C ARG A 237 0.36 -24.60 12.89
N GLU A 238 0.05 -23.88 11.85
CA GLU A 238 0.87 -22.78 11.35
C GLU A 238 1.23 -21.81 12.47
N ARG A 239 2.44 -21.29 12.43
CA ARG A 239 2.87 -20.22 13.35
C ARG A 239 2.54 -18.84 12.80
N PHE A 240 2.50 -18.71 11.52
CA PHE A 240 2.14 -17.55 10.70
C PHE A 240 2.92 -16.27 11.06
N ILE A 241 2.59 -15.59 12.17
CA ILE A 241 3.35 -14.49 12.76
C ILE A 241 3.51 -14.79 14.27
N PHE A 242 4.74 -14.96 14.74
CA PHE A 242 4.99 -15.36 16.11
C PHE A 242 6.12 -14.54 16.75
N ALA A 243 6.08 -14.42 18.09
CA ALA A 243 7.13 -13.77 18.87
C ALA A 243 8.27 -14.72 19.17
N THR A 244 9.51 -14.21 19.10
CA THR A 244 10.73 -14.88 19.53
C THR A 244 11.78 -13.85 19.95
N ASP A 245 12.97 -14.29 20.34
CA ASP A 245 14.09 -13.42 20.64
C ASP A 245 14.58 -12.68 19.38
N LEU A 246 15.26 -11.55 19.60
CA LEU A 246 15.93 -10.83 18.51
C LEU A 246 17.01 -11.70 17.86
N PRO A 247 17.25 -11.55 16.55
CA PRO A 247 18.28 -12.31 15.85
C PRO A 247 19.68 -11.92 16.34
N ARG A 248 20.67 -12.78 16.06
CA ARG A 248 22.07 -12.47 16.31
C ARG A 248 22.54 -11.30 15.46
N PRO A 249 23.70 -10.69 15.77
CA PRO A 249 24.28 -9.66 14.91
C PRO A 249 24.34 -10.08 13.45
N LEU A 250 23.96 -9.18 12.53
CA LEU A 250 23.87 -9.46 11.09
C LEU A 250 25.11 -10.12 10.51
N ALA A 251 26.31 -9.63 10.92
CA ALA A 251 27.57 -10.19 10.44
C ALA A 251 27.81 -11.64 10.88
N GLU A 252 27.27 -12.05 12.04
CA GLU A 252 27.36 -13.42 12.52
C GLU A 252 26.45 -14.33 11.71
N GLU A 253 25.19 -13.94 11.49
CA GLU A 253 24.25 -14.73 10.69
C GLU A 253 24.70 -14.82 9.22
N LYS A 254 25.20 -13.75 8.62
CA LYS A 254 25.80 -13.80 7.29
C LYS A 254 26.92 -14.82 7.19
N ARG A 255 27.84 -14.83 8.17
CA ARG A 255 28.93 -15.84 8.20
C ARG A 255 28.38 -17.28 8.27
N GLN A 256 27.33 -17.50 9.07
CA GLN A 256 26.74 -18.82 9.21
C GLN A 256 26.08 -19.31 7.92
N VAL A 257 25.19 -18.48 7.33
CA VAL A 257 24.37 -18.92 6.19
C VAL A 257 25.13 -18.90 4.86
N TYR A 258 26.20 -18.08 4.74
CA TYR A 258 27.02 -18.04 3.53
C TYR A 258 28.13 -19.11 3.49
N ALA A 259 28.31 -19.86 4.59
CA ALA A 259 29.41 -20.82 4.69
C ALA A 259 29.34 -21.98 3.67
N ALA A 260 28.12 -22.36 3.24
CA ALA A 260 27.94 -23.51 2.33
C ALA A 260 28.06 -23.09 0.86
N ASN A 261 27.14 -22.26 0.38
CA ASN A 261 27.01 -21.92 -1.05
C ASN A 261 27.20 -20.42 -1.34
N GLY A 262 27.55 -19.63 -0.34
CA GLY A 262 27.75 -18.18 -0.46
C GLY A 262 26.45 -17.39 -0.56
N PRO A 263 26.55 -16.07 -0.79
CA PRO A 263 25.40 -15.19 -0.98
C PRO A 263 24.80 -15.32 -2.39
N VAL A 264 23.56 -14.88 -2.55
CA VAL A 264 22.94 -14.65 -3.87
C VAL A 264 23.78 -13.63 -4.67
N PRO A 265 23.81 -13.72 -6.03
CA PRO A 265 24.62 -12.82 -6.84
C PRO A 265 24.08 -11.39 -6.87
N ASP A 266 22.75 -11.24 -6.86
CA ASP A 266 22.05 -9.97 -6.89
C ASP A 266 21.31 -9.77 -5.56
N THR A 267 21.39 -8.58 -5.01
CA THR A 267 20.70 -8.24 -3.76
C THR A 267 19.18 -8.24 -3.93
N PHE A 268 18.45 -8.74 -2.93
CA PHE A 268 16.99 -8.63 -2.87
C PHE A 268 16.51 -7.37 -2.15
N ALA A 269 17.42 -6.57 -1.56
CA ALA A 269 17.13 -5.31 -0.93
C ALA A 269 17.62 -4.12 -1.76
N PHE A 270 16.87 -3.01 -1.71
CA PHE A 270 17.24 -1.75 -2.32
C PHE A 270 17.13 -0.60 -1.30
N PHE A 271 18.25 0.09 -1.07
CA PHE A 271 18.36 1.13 -0.04
C PHE A 271 18.04 2.51 -0.60
N THR A 272 16.78 2.89 -0.57
CA THR A 272 16.32 4.17 -1.14
C THR A 272 16.87 5.39 -0.41
N GLY A 273 17.24 5.25 0.87
CA GLY A 273 17.92 6.29 1.64
C GLY A 273 19.29 6.69 1.08
N LYS A 274 19.92 5.81 0.29
CA LYS A 274 21.21 6.05 -0.40
C LYS A 274 21.03 6.53 -1.84
N MET A 275 19.80 6.59 -2.32
CA MET A 275 19.46 7.00 -3.67
C MET A 275 19.13 8.50 -3.72
N GLU A 276 19.78 9.23 -4.60
CA GLU A 276 19.35 10.59 -4.94
C GLU A 276 17.98 10.53 -5.66
N PRO A 277 17.11 11.52 -5.46
CA PRO A 277 15.87 11.60 -6.21
C PRO A 277 16.13 11.60 -7.73
N THR A 278 15.35 10.83 -8.47
CA THR A 278 15.39 10.81 -9.94
C THR A 278 15.08 12.18 -10.52
N LYS A 279 14.15 12.90 -9.88
CA LYS A 279 13.80 14.29 -10.23
C LYS A 279 13.47 15.09 -8.99
N VAL A 280 13.94 16.34 -8.96
CA VAL A 280 13.64 17.37 -7.93
C VAL A 280 13.11 18.60 -8.60
N THR A 281 12.00 19.12 -8.10
CA THR A 281 11.38 20.37 -8.55
C THR A 281 11.09 21.27 -7.35
N ALA A 282 10.64 22.49 -7.60
CA ALA A 282 10.16 23.36 -6.52
C ALA A 282 8.95 22.77 -5.76
N GLY A 283 8.12 21.99 -6.47
CA GLY A 283 6.91 21.35 -5.91
C GLY A 283 7.15 20.03 -5.18
N GLY A 284 8.33 19.42 -5.32
CA GLY A 284 8.58 18.12 -4.68
C GLY A 284 9.70 17.30 -5.32
N SER A 285 9.66 16.00 -5.12
CA SER A 285 10.65 15.07 -5.65
C SER A 285 10.06 13.69 -5.95
N VAL A 286 10.71 12.96 -6.86
CA VAL A 286 10.37 11.57 -7.20
C VAL A 286 11.64 10.72 -7.17
N LYS A 287 11.56 9.55 -6.55
CA LYS A 287 12.56 8.48 -6.63
C LYS A 287 11.96 7.30 -7.39
N ILE A 288 12.48 6.95 -8.53
CA ILE A 288 12.03 5.81 -9.34
C ILE A 288 12.95 4.62 -9.09
N VAL A 289 12.37 3.47 -8.77
CA VAL A 289 13.06 2.19 -8.60
C VAL A 289 12.46 1.20 -9.58
N ASP A 290 13.26 0.80 -10.56
CA ASP A 290 12.87 -0.14 -11.58
C ASP A 290 14.06 -1.04 -11.99
N ARG A 291 13.93 -1.87 -13.01
CA ARG A 291 14.99 -2.79 -13.45
C ARG A 291 16.30 -2.12 -13.87
N HIS A 292 16.31 -0.81 -14.12
CA HIS A 292 17.54 -0.09 -14.50
C HIS A 292 18.47 0.13 -13.31
N ASN A 293 17.92 0.27 -12.10
CA ASN A 293 18.69 0.45 -10.86
C ASN A 293 18.47 -0.68 -9.84
N PHE A 294 17.45 -1.53 -10.01
CA PHE A 294 17.18 -2.74 -9.24
C PHE A 294 16.90 -3.92 -10.19
N PRO A 295 17.93 -4.55 -10.77
CA PRO A 295 17.81 -5.45 -11.93
C PRO A 295 16.92 -6.67 -11.75
N ILE A 296 16.72 -7.14 -10.51
CA ILE A 296 15.87 -8.31 -10.23
C ILE A 296 14.38 -7.96 -10.23
N THR A 297 14.01 -6.66 -10.20
CA THR A 297 12.61 -6.29 -10.02
C THR A 297 11.78 -6.50 -11.29
N ASN A 298 10.62 -7.12 -11.11
CA ASN A 298 9.53 -7.17 -12.08
C ASN A 298 8.37 -6.24 -11.68
N ILE A 299 8.51 -5.52 -10.57
CA ILE A 299 7.57 -4.52 -10.07
C ILE A 299 8.33 -3.20 -9.96
N ALA A 300 8.02 -2.23 -10.81
CA ALA A 300 8.58 -0.89 -10.73
C ALA A 300 7.79 -0.07 -9.69
N ALA A 301 8.47 0.91 -9.10
CA ALA A 301 7.83 1.82 -8.14
C ALA A 301 8.41 3.22 -8.22
N ALA A 302 7.60 4.22 -7.85
CA ALA A 302 8.05 5.57 -7.57
C ALA A 302 7.64 5.98 -6.15
N ILE A 303 8.57 6.63 -5.44
CA ILE A 303 8.31 7.28 -4.16
C ILE A 303 8.16 8.76 -4.46
N VAL A 304 6.93 9.27 -4.36
CA VAL A 304 6.57 10.63 -4.73
C VAL A 304 6.37 11.47 -3.47
N THR A 305 7.00 12.64 -3.44
CA THR A 305 6.80 13.65 -2.41
C THR A 305 6.32 14.93 -3.05
N VAL A 306 5.12 15.40 -2.68
CA VAL A 306 4.52 16.64 -3.18
C VAL A 306 4.36 17.60 -2.01
N LYS A 307 4.94 18.79 -2.12
CA LYS A 307 4.82 19.86 -1.11
C LYS A 307 3.38 20.42 -1.05
N PRO A 308 2.97 21.07 0.04
CA PRO A 308 1.67 21.72 0.14
C PRO A 308 1.34 22.59 -1.09
N GLY A 309 0.11 22.44 -1.62
CA GLY A 309 -0.34 23.14 -2.83
C GLY A 309 0.33 22.70 -4.13
N GLY A 310 1.27 21.76 -4.08
CA GLY A 310 1.91 21.20 -5.28
C GLY A 310 1.04 20.16 -5.97
N LEU A 311 1.38 19.88 -7.22
CA LEU A 311 0.65 18.96 -8.11
C LEU A 311 1.61 18.00 -8.80
N ARG A 312 1.44 16.68 -8.61
CA ARG A 312 1.92 15.69 -9.56
C ARG A 312 1.15 15.89 -10.86
N GLU A 313 1.84 16.26 -11.90
CA GLU A 313 1.21 16.78 -13.12
C GLU A 313 0.20 15.81 -13.77
N LEU A 314 -0.62 16.32 -14.71
CA LEU A 314 -1.51 15.49 -15.51
C LEU A 314 -0.68 14.57 -16.41
N HIS A 315 -0.87 13.26 -16.25
CA HIS A 315 -0.10 12.22 -16.95
C HIS A 315 -0.89 10.92 -17.03
N TRP A 316 -0.33 9.92 -17.70
CA TRP A 316 -0.80 8.53 -17.69
C TRP A 316 0.36 7.56 -17.90
N HIS A 317 0.17 6.31 -17.47
CA HIS A 317 1.15 5.24 -17.63
C HIS A 317 0.76 4.36 -18.82
N PRO A 318 1.57 4.34 -19.91
CA PRO A 318 1.20 3.63 -21.14
C PRO A 318 1.39 2.10 -21.07
N ASN A 319 2.20 1.62 -20.13
CA ASN A 319 2.68 0.24 -20.11
C ASN A 319 2.10 -0.63 -18.99
N ALA A 320 1.43 -0.05 -17.98
CA ALA A 320 0.91 -0.79 -16.83
C ALA A 320 -0.24 -0.08 -16.13
N ASP A 321 -1.02 -0.83 -15.36
CA ASP A 321 -1.90 -0.27 -14.33
C ASP A 321 -1.02 0.30 -13.20
N GLU A 322 -1.57 1.23 -12.44
CA GLU A 322 -0.91 1.84 -11.29
C GLU A 322 -1.66 1.48 -10.01
N TRP A 323 -0.93 0.94 -9.03
CA TRP A 323 -1.39 0.73 -7.68
C TRP A 323 -0.71 1.74 -6.76
N GLN A 324 -1.48 2.48 -5.96
CA GLN A 324 -0.97 3.52 -5.09
C GLN A 324 -1.15 3.18 -3.62
N TYR A 325 -0.22 3.65 -2.79
CA TYR A 325 -0.35 3.64 -1.33
C TYR A 325 0.07 4.98 -0.74
N TYR A 326 -0.81 5.57 0.04
CA TYR A 326 -0.56 6.88 0.66
C TYR A 326 0.11 6.70 2.02
N VAL A 327 1.35 7.18 2.13
CA VAL A 327 2.18 7.04 3.34
C VAL A 327 1.86 8.14 4.35
N LYS A 328 1.71 9.39 3.90
CA LYS A 328 1.34 10.55 4.74
C LYS A 328 0.78 11.69 3.91
N GLY A 329 0.10 12.62 4.58
CA GLY A 329 -0.49 13.82 3.97
C GLY A 329 -1.89 13.56 3.43
N THR A 330 -2.41 14.52 2.66
CA THR A 330 -3.74 14.46 2.04
C THR A 330 -3.64 14.86 0.58
N GLY A 331 -4.00 13.93 -0.31
CA GLY A 331 -4.00 14.14 -1.75
C GLY A 331 -5.40 14.14 -2.33
N ARG A 332 -5.61 14.89 -3.41
CA ARG A 332 -6.81 14.82 -4.26
C ARG A 332 -6.42 14.33 -5.63
N MET A 333 -7.11 13.34 -6.13
CA MET A 333 -6.88 12.78 -7.45
C MET A 333 -8.18 12.75 -8.25
N THR A 334 -8.11 13.18 -9.51
CA THR A 334 -9.15 12.93 -10.50
C THR A 334 -8.61 11.95 -11.53
N VAL A 335 -9.36 10.89 -11.79
CA VAL A 335 -9.12 9.92 -12.86
C VAL A 335 -10.14 10.13 -13.95
N PHE A 336 -9.69 10.20 -15.20
CA PHE A 336 -10.54 10.27 -16.38
C PHE A 336 -10.54 8.94 -17.13
N THR A 337 -11.73 8.51 -17.55
CA THR A 337 -11.92 7.32 -18.40
C THR A 337 -12.65 7.70 -19.69
N ALA A 338 -12.29 7.04 -20.78
CA ALA A 338 -12.93 7.25 -22.07
C ALA A 338 -14.47 7.14 -21.98
N GLY A 339 -15.19 7.94 -22.79
CA GLY A 339 -16.64 8.01 -22.75
C GLY A 339 -17.17 9.13 -21.84
N ALA A 340 -16.34 10.12 -21.51
CA ALA A 340 -16.66 11.24 -20.64
C ALA A 340 -16.99 10.83 -19.19
N HIS A 341 -16.22 9.86 -18.65
CA HIS A 341 -16.30 9.47 -17.27
C HIS A 341 -15.11 10.03 -16.50
N ALA A 342 -15.37 10.72 -15.40
CA ALA A 342 -14.36 11.23 -14.50
C ALA A 342 -14.81 11.03 -13.05
N ARG A 343 -13.86 10.88 -12.13
CA ARG A 343 -14.17 10.82 -10.70
C ARG A 343 -13.03 11.41 -9.90
N THR A 344 -13.38 12.17 -8.86
CA THR A 344 -12.43 12.79 -7.94
C THR A 344 -12.58 12.17 -6.56
N MET A 345 -11.47 11.82 -5.93
CA MET A 345 -11.44 11.27 -4.58
C MET A 345 -10.29 11.86 -3.79
N ASP A 346 -10.50 12.05 -2.48
CA ASP A 346 -9.46 12.48 -1.55
C ASP A 346 -8.83 11.26 -0.86
N PHE A 347 -7.51 11.29 -0.72
CA PHE A 347 -6.71 10.22 -0.17
C PHE A 347 -5.97 10.67 1.10
N HIS A 348 -5.86 9.75 2.05
CA HIS A 348 -5.18 9.94 3.32
C HIS A 348 -4.20 8.79 3.58
N ALA A 349 -3.33 8.94 4.57
CA ALA A 349 -2.41 7.87 4.97
C ALA A 349 -3.14 6.54 5.23
N GLY A 350 -2.66 5.46 4.60
CA GLY A 350 -3.28 4.13 4.66
C GLY A 350 -4.36 3.88 3.60
N ASP A 351 -4.62 4.82 2.70
CA ASP A 351 -5.49 4.60 1.55
C ASP A 351 -4.72 3.96 0.39
N VAL A 352 -5.44 3.15 -0.38
CA VAL A 352 -4.98 2.54 -1.63
C VAL A 352 -5.72 3.15 -2.79
N GLY A 353 -5.02 3.51 -3.86
CA GLY A 353 -5.56 3.91 -5.15
C GLY A 353 -5.30 2.85 -6.22
N TYR A 354 -6.13 2.78 -7.25
CA TYR A 354 -5.90 1.96 -8.43
C TYR A 354 -6.38 2.65 -9.69
N ILE A 355 -5.47 2.76 -10.64
CA ILE A 355 -5.71 3.40 -11.94
C ILE A 355 -5.41 2.38 -13.04
N ASP A 356 -6.39 2.10 -13.90
CA ASP A 356 -6.18 1.22 -15.04
C ASP A 356 -5.17 1.84 -16.03
N GLN A 357 -4.44 1.01 -16.74
CA GLN A 357 -3.47 1.40 -17.75
C GLN A 357 -4.04 2.45 -18.71
N SER A 358 -3.26 3.51 -18.96
CA SER A 358 -3.58 4.61 -19.86
C SER A 358 -4.72 5.53 -19.42
N GLN A 359 -5.22 5.44 -18.19
CA GLN A 359 -6.16 6.42 -17.66
C GLN A 359 -5.42 7.70 -17.23
N PRO A 360 -5.74 8.88 -17.80
CA PRO A 360 -5.14 10.13 -17.39
C PRO A 360 -5.59 10.52 -15.98
N HIS A 361 -4.64 11.02 -15.18
CA HIS A 361 -4.89 11.47 -13.82
C HIS A 361 -3.87 12.52 -13.37
N TYR A 362 -4.07 13.08 -12.19
CA TYR A 362 -3.16 13.96 -11.47
C TYR A 362 -3.36 13.76 -9.97
N ILE A 363 -2.39 14.15 -9.16
CA ILE A 363 -2.51 14.15 -7.70
C ILE A 363 -2.08 15.51 -7.15
N GLU A 364 -3.01 16.23 -6.50
CA GLU A 364 -2.79 17.51 -5.85
C GLU A 364 -2.60 17.30 -4.35
N ASN A 365 -1.59 17.92 -3.74
CA ASN A 365 -1.47 17.99 -2.29
C ASN A 365 -2.41 19.09 -1.78
N ILE A 366 -3.53 18.70 -1.20
CA ILE A 366 -4.54 19.61 -0.62
C ILE A 366 -4.37 19.82 0.90
N GLY A 367 -3.33 19.22 1.50
CA GLY A 367 -2.98 19.38 2.91
C GLY A 367 -1.98 20.49 3.14
N ASP A 368 -1.62 20.68 4.42
CA ASP A 368 -0.66 21.67 4.92
C ASP A 368 0.74 21.08 5.17
N THR A 369 0.91 19.79 4.95
CA THR A 369 2.17 19.04 5.08
C THR A 369 2.52 18.33 3.78
N ASP A 370 3.75 17.84 3.65
CA ASP A 370 4.15 17.03 2.51
C ASP A 370 3.20 15.83 2.35
N LEU A 371 2.72 15.64 1.14
CA LEU A 371 2.08 14.41 0.70
C LEU A 371 3.16 13.44 0.22
N VAL A 372 3.18 12.23 0.78
CA VAL A 372 4.07 11.14 0.33
C VAL A 372 3.24 9.93 -0.02
N PHE A 373 3.41 9.43 -1.23
CA PHE A 373 2.75 8.23 -1.69
C PHE A 373 3.68 7.39 -2.59
N LEU A 374 3.31 6.13 -2.75
CA LEU A 374 3.98 5.17 -3.61
C LEU A 374 3.11 4.97 -4.85
N GLU A 375 3.73 5.01 -6.02
CA GLU A 375 3.19 4.50 -7.28
C GLU A 375 3.87 3.15 -7.53
N VAL A 376 3.11 2.06 -7.71
CA VAL A 376 3.63 0.70 -7.89
C VAL A 376 3.01 0.08 -9.14
N PHE A 377 3.83 -0.55 -9.96
CA PHE A 377 3.46 -1.00 -11.30
C PHE A 377 3.79 -2.48 -11.49
N PRO A 378 2.86 -3.33 -11.99
CA PRO A 378 3.13 -4.74 -12.30
C PRO A 378 3.97 -4.88 -13.57
N THR A 379 5.09 -4.19 -13.62
CA THR A 379 6.08 -4.20 -14.71
C THR A 379 7.45 -3.85 -14.16
N GLY A 380 8.52 -4.37 -14.77
CA GLY A 380 9.88 -4.04 -14.36
C GLY A 380 10.37 -2.66 -14.82
N GLU A 381 9.57 -1.87 -15.51
CA GLU A 381 10.00 -0.58 -16.09
C GLU A 381 8.94 0.50 -15.86
N TYR A 382 9.36 1.60 -15.24
CA TYR A 382 8.54 2.78 -15.06
C TYR A 382 8.43 3.57 -16.37
N GLN A 383 7.20 3.90 -16.77
CA GLN A 383 6.94 4.78 -17.92
C GLN A 383 5.75 5.68 -17.62
N ASP A 384 5.85 6.95 -17.99
CA ASP A 384 4.72 7.87 -18.00
C ASP A 384 4.77 8.80 -19.23
N ILE A 385 3.63 9.42 -19.53
CA ILE A 385 3.49 10.43 -20.58
C ILE A 385 2.80 11.64 -19.96
N SER A 386 3.53 12.77 -19.94
CA SER A 386 3.00 14.05 -19.47
C SER A 386 2.08 14.68 -20.52
N LEU A 387 0.93 15.20 -20.07
CA LEU A 387 0.04 15.98 -20.92
C LEU A 387 0.76 17.23 -21.49
N GLY A 388 1.54 17.92 -20.65
CA GLY A 388 2.29 19.11 -21.07
C GLY A 388 3.29 18.78 -22.18
N GLU A 389 4.07 17.72 -21.99
CA GLU A 389 5.05 17.29 -22.97
C GLU A 389 4.41 16.81 -24.27
N TRP A 390 3.31 16.07 -24.20
CA TRP A 390 2.55 15.67 -25.39
C TRP A 390 2.08 16.88 -26.21
N LEU A 391 1.46 17.88 -25.57
CA LEU A 391 1.01 19.09 -26.25
C LEU A 391 2.18 19.89 -26.85
N ALA A 392 3.30 19.98 -26.12
CA ALA A 392 4.49 20.71 -26.57
C ALA A 392 5.16 20.07 -27.81
N HIS A 393 5.01 18.76 -28.02
CA HIS A 393 5.58 18.03 -29.14
C HIS A 393 4.55 17.69 -30.24
N THR A 394 3.33 18.19 -30.13
CA THR A 394 2.30 18.14 -31.17
C THR A 394 2.31 19.45 -31.99
N PRO A 395 2.11 19.42 -33.32
CA PRO A 395 2.08 20.65 -34.10
C PRO A 395 1.11 21.68 -33.52
N SER A 396 1.60 22.89 -33.22
CA SER A 396 0.86 23.93 -32.48
C SER A 396 -0.50 24.25 -33.09
N ARG A 397 -0.57 24.33 -34.45
CA ARG A 397 -1.83 24.50 -35.15
C ARG A 397 -2.85 23.40 -34.79
N LEU A 398 -2.41 22.15 -34.75
CA LEU A 398 -3.29 21.02 -34.42
C LEU A 398 -3.80 21.11 -32.99
N VAL A 399 -2.92 21.44 -32.03
CA VAL A 399 -3.31 21.64 -30.63
C VAL A 399 -4.33 22.76 -30.51
N ASN A 400 -4.08 23.94 -31.16
CA ASN A 400 -4.98 25.07 -31.10
C ASN A 400 -6.36 24.77 -31.73
N GLU A 401 -6.41 24.01 -32.83
CA GLU A 401 -7.67 23.55 -33.43
C GLU A 401 -8.52 22.68 -32.47
N HIS A 402 -7.87 21.94 -31.54
CA HIS A 402 -8.56 21.09 -30.57
C HIS A 402 -9.05 21.86 -29.34
N ILE A 403 -8.21 22.72 -28.76
CA ILE A 403 -8.49 23.31 -27.43
C ILE A 403 -8.67 24.83 -27.44
N GLY A 404 -8.41 25.50 -28.56
CA GLY A 404 -8.71 26.92 -28.75
C GLY A 404 -7.96 27.88 -27.81
N THR A 405 -6.80 27.50 -27.27
CA THR A 405 -6.08 28.28 -26.23
C THR A 405 -5.17 29.39 -26.77
N GLY A 406 -4.91 29.39 -28.06
CA GLY A 406 -4.04 30.38 -28.72
C GLY A 406 -2.53 30.14 -28.56
N GLU A 407 -1.75 30.88 -29.33
CA GLU A 407 -0.28 30.74 -29.42
C GLU A 407 0.43 31.08 -28.08
N ASP A 408 -0.09 32.02 -27.31
CA ASP A 408 0.49 32.44 -26.03
C ASP A 408 0.50 31.29 -24.97
N PHE A 409 -0.50 30.43 -24.98
CA PHE A 409 -0.54 29.26 -24.14
C PHE A 409 0.51 28.26 -24.59
N LEU A 410 0.55 27.96 -25.89
CA LEU A 410 1.47 26.95 -26.45
C LEU A 410 2.94 27.37 -26.26
N ALA A 411 3.25 28.67 -26.31
CA ALA A 411 4.59 29.20 -26.06
C ALA A 411 5.04 29.00 -24.58
N LYS A 412 4.11 28.81 -23.65
CA LYS A 412 4.39 28.63 -22.20
C LYS A 412 4.46 27.18 -21.75
N ILE A 413 4.01 26.24 -22.57
CA ILE A 413 4.09 24.82 -22.22
C ILE A 413 5.56 24.39 -22.16
N SER A 414 5.94 23.70 -21.07
CA SER A 414 7.27 23.09 -20.97
C SER A 414 7.46 22.03 -22.06
N LYS A 415 8.62 22.05 -22.68
CA LYS A 415 9.04 21.02 -23.66
C LYS A 415 9.64 19.78 -23.01
N THR A 416 9.80 19.81 -21.70
CA THR A 416 10.27 18.69 -20.89
C THR A 416 9.26 18.45 -19.80
N GLU A 417 9.10 17.19 -19.45
CA GLU A 417 8.26 16.77 -18.35
C GLU A 417 8.58 17.54 -17.06
N VAL A 418 7.56 18.08 -16.40
CA VAL A 418 7.70 18.86 -15.16
C VAL A 418 7.66 17.93 -13.96
N VAL A 419 6.92 16.84 -14.02
CA VAL A 419 6.63 15.84 -13.00
C VAL A 419 5.82 16.39 -11.84
N ILE A 420 6.35 17.40 -11.11
CA ILE A 420 5.67 18.03 -9.97
C ILE A 420 5.75 19.55 -10.11
N THR A 421 4.59 20.20 -10.20
CA THR A 421 4.48 21.66 -10.19
C THR A 421 4.33 22.17 -8.76
N PRO A 422 4.94 23.31 -8.39
CA PRO A 422 4.74 23.95 -7.09
C PRO A 422 3.38 24.66 -7.02
N GLU A 423 2.99 25.04 -5.82
CA GLU A 423 1.96 26.06 -5.60
C GLU A 423 2.31 27.35 -6.37
N LYS A 424 1.30 28.01 -6.95
CA LYS A 424 1.46 29.27 -7.70
C LYS A 424 1.51 30.47 -6.77
#